data_03f4f8472690939040ebd90633cf42c8
#
_entry.id   03f4f8472690939040ebd90633cf42c8
#
_cell.length_a   1.000
_cell.length_b   1.000
_cell.length_c   1.000
_cell.angle_alpha   90.00
_cell.angle_beta   90.00
_cell.angle_gamma   90.00
#
_symmetry.space_group_name_H-M   'P 1'
#
loop_
_entity.id
_entity.type
_entity.pdbx_description
1 polymer ?
#
loop_
_entity_poly.entity_id
_entity_poly.type
_entity_poly.pdbx_seq_one_letter_code
_entity_poly.pdbx_strand_id
1 'polypeptide(L)'
;MSGHVVALCGGVGGAKLAHGLAQALPPPDLTIVVNTGDDFKHLGLHVSPDLDSVMYALAGLSDPIRGWGRRDETWTFMGALERLGGESWFRLGDGDLATHVERTWRLAEGASLSAVTAHLCASLGIGPRIVPMSDDPVRTRVLTDEGWLDFQEYFVHRQCQPRVKDFMFAGVDTARAQPDLLTALNRSDLRAVVICPSNPFVSIEPILAIAEIRAALRRVSAPVVAVTPIIGGKAIKGPAAKMLTELGFDVSATAVARRYIGLIDGFVLDTVDRDVEPVPGIQLFHAATLMNSVEDRLELAREVLRIVARLSEVGGLHHGRIEPAERASQLDQKSP
;
A
#
# COMPACT_ATOMS: atom_id res chain seq x y z
N MET A 1 -0.91 -21.55 14.64
CA MET A 1 -0.28 -21.91 13.34
C MET A 1 0.88 -20.96 13.12
N SER A 2 2.10 -21.49 13.06
CA SER A 2 3.33 -20.76 12.74
C SER A 2 3.46 -20.63 11.21
N GLY A 3 4.16 -19.62 10.73
CA GLY A 3 4.47 -19.43 9.32
C GLY A 3 4.56 -17.95 8.96
N HIS A 4 5.26 -17.67 7.88
CA HIS A 4 5.60 -16.32 7.47
C HIS A 4 4.45 -15.63 6.73
N VAL A 5 4.20 -14.37 7.01
CA VAL A 5 3.21 -13.53 6.34
C VAL A 5 3.90 -12.39 5.61
N VAL A 6 3.49 -12.16 4.36
CA VAL A 6 3.91 -10.98 3.58
C VAL A 6 2.72 -10.03 3.49
N ALA A 7 2.88 -8.78 3.92
CA ALA A 7 1.87 -7.74 3.81
C ALA A 7 2.27 -6.72 2.74
N LEU A 8 1.39 -6.45 1.76
CA LEU A 8 1.58 -5.40 0.76
C LEU A 8 0.76 -4.19 1.18
N CYS A 9 1.37 -3.03 1.28
CA CYS A 9 0.67 -1.83 1.72
C CYS A 9 1.26 -0.52 1.19
N GLY A 10 0.45 0.52 1.29
CA GLY A 10 0.81 1.92 1.13
C GLY A 10 -0.22 2.79 1.82
N GLY A 11 0.14 4.02 2.10
CA GLY A 11 -0.74 4.98 2.78
C GLY A 11 -1.17 4.61 4.19
N VAL A 12 -2.00 5.46 4.76
CA VAL A 12 -2.42 5.38 6.18
C VAL A 12 -3.28 4.14 6.48
N GLY A 13 -4.18 3.77 5.54
CA GLY A 13 -5.05 2.60 5.72
C GLY A 13 -4.24 1.30 5.79
N GLY A 14 -3.30 1.14 4.85
CA GLY A 14 -2.39 0.00 4.82
C GLY A 14 -1.50 -0.07 6.05
N ALA A 15 -0.93 1.06 6.48
CA ALA A 15 -0.10 1.15 7.67
C ALA A 15 -0.84 0.71 8.95
N LYS A 16 -2.15 0.99 9.06
CA LYS A 16 -2.96 0.55 10.20
C LYS A 16 -3.08 -0.97 10.29
N LEU A 17 -3.38 -1.66 9.18
CA LEU A 17 -3.47 -3.12 9.19
C LEU A 17 -2.08 -3.75 9.35
N ALA A 18 -1.04 -3.19 8.72
CA ALA A 18 0.34 -3.63 8.92
C ALA A 18 0.75 -3.56 10.41
N HIS A 19 0.36 -2.50 11.11
CA HIS A 19 0.55 -2.39 12.56
C HIS A 19 -0.23 -3.47 13.34
N GLY A 20 -1.49 -3.75 12.97
CA GLY A 20 -2.27 -4.83 13.57
C GLY A 20 -1.62 -6.21 13.38
N LEU A 21 -1.11 -6.49 12.16
CA LEU A 21 -0.37 -7.73 11.86
C LEU A 21 0.92 -7.83 12.69
N ALA A 22 1.64 -6.71 12.86
CA ALA A 22 2.86 -6.66 13.68
C ALA A 22 2.59 -6.93 15.17
N GLN A 23 1.37 -6.66 15.66
CA GLN A 23 0.96 -7.02 17.01
C GLN A 23 0.45 -8.47 17.13
N ALA A 24 -0.08 -9.03 16.04
CA ALA A 24 -0.63 -10.38 16.01
C ALA A 24 0.40 -11.47 15.74
N LEU A 25 1.56 -11.13 15.18
CA LEU A 25 2.59 -12.05 14.71
C LEU A 25 3.93 -11.77 15.40
N PRO A 26 4.76 -12.81 15.63
CA PRO A 26 6.16 -12.59 15.99
C PRO A 26 6.89 -11.78 14.93
N PRO A 27 7.79 -10.84 15.31
CA PRO A 27 8.48 -9.99 14.35
C PRO A 27 9.16 -10.72 13.18
N PRO A 28 9.84 -11.88 13.35
CA PRO A 28 10.46 -12.61 12.26
C PRO A 28 9.47 -13.23 11.25
N ASP A 29 8.19 -13.38 11.66
CA ASP A 29 7.16 -14.01 10.85
C ASP A 29 6.40 -13.01 9.96
N LEU A 30 6.83 -11.74 9.93
CA LEU A 30 6.18 -10.69 9.15
C LEU A 30 7.18 -9.89 8.30
N THR A 31 6.94 -9.84 6.99
CA THR A 31 7.57 -8.90 6.07
C THR A 31 6.51 -7.95 5.51
N ILE A 32 6.74 -6.65 5.65
CA ILE A 32 5.85 -5.60 5.16
C ILE A 32 6.49 -4.94 3.95
N VAL A 33 5.85 -5.08 2.80
CA VAL A 33 6.27 -4.50 1.52
C VAL A 33 5.51 -3.21 1.30
N VAL A 34 6.22 -2.13 1.07
CA VAL A 34 5.63 -0.81 1.01
C VAL A 34 5.82 -0.19 -0.37
N ASN A 35 4.75 0.44 -0.86
CA ASN A 35 4.78 1.25 -2.07
C ASN A 35 5.82 2.37 -1.98
N THR A 36 6.56 2.57 -3.07
CA THR A 36 7.49 3.69 -3.26
C THR A 36 7.17 4.52 -4.50
N GLY A 37 5.99 4.24 -5.13
CA GLY A 37 5.51 5.01 -6.26
C GLY A 37 5.20 6.48 -5.91
N ASP A 38 4.97 6.75 -4.64
CA ASP A 38 4.66 8.08 -4.11
C ASP A 38 5.91 8.86 -3.68
N ASP A 39 7.09 8.25 -3.74
CA ASP A 39 8.35 8.88 -3.39
C ASP A 39 8.66 10.04 -4.31
N PHE A 40 9.18 11.12 -3.77
CA PHE A 40 9.53 12.31 -4.53
C PHE A 40 10.66 13.11 -3.85
N LYS A 41 11.12 14.15 -4.53
CA LYS A 41 12.06 15.11 -3.95
C LYS A 41 11.33 16.40 -3.59
N HIS A 42 11.51 16.85 -2.34
CA HIS A 42 11.00 18.13 -1.86
C HIS A 42 12.10 18.85 -1.07
N LEU A 43 12.35 20.12 -1.37
CA LEU A 43 13.45 20.89 -0.78
C LEU A 43 14.83 20.22 -0.89
N GLY A 44 15.05 19.42 -1.96
CA GLY A 44 16.26 18.62 -2.13
C GLY A 44 16.29 17.31 -1.33
N LEU A 45 15.33 17.08 -0.45
CA LEU A 45 15.24 15.89 0.38
C LEU A 45 14.45 14.76 -0.34
N HIS A 46 14.87 13.52 -0.11
CA HIS A 46 14.12 12.33 -0.53
C HIS A 46 13.02 12.03 0.50
N VAL A 47 11.78 12.14 0.06
CA VAL A 47 10.59 11.89 0.86
C VAL A 47 9.93 10.60 0.38
N SER A 48 9.64 9.68 1.31
CA SER A 48 8.99 8.38 1.04
C SER A 48 7.73 8.24 1.89
N PRO A 49 6.62 8.88 1.51
CA PRO A 49 5.44 9.06 2.37
C PRO A 49 4.83 7.76 2.89
N ASP A 50 4.78 6.72 2.05
CA ASP A 50 4.19 5.44 2.42
C ASP A 50 5.11 4.65 3.37
N LEU A 51 6.42 4.62 3.10
CA LEU A 51 7.40 4.04 4.02
C LEU A 51 7.35 4.72 5.40
N ASP A 52 7.31 6.05 5.41
CA ASP A 52 7.25 6.83 6.65
C ASP A 52 5.97 6.56 7.43
N SER A 53 4.82 6.52 6.73
CA SER A 53 3.53 6.19 7.34
C SER A 53 3.54 4.82 8.02
N VAL A 54 4.16 3.80 7.40
CA VAL A 54 4.27 2.46 7.96
C VAL A 54 5.25 2.43 9.13
N MET A 55 6.45 3.01 8.97
CA MET A 55 7.45 3.09 10.04
C MET A 55 6.89 3.81 11.27
N TYR A 56 6.23 4.96 11.08
CA TYR A 56 5.66 5.72 12.20
C TYR A 56 4.50 4.98 12.87
N ALA A 57 3.69 4.24 12.11
CA ALA A 57 2.63 3.42 12.68
C ALA A 57 3.20 2.32 13.57
N LEU A 58 4.23 1.58 13.12
CA LEU A 58 4.83 0.50 13.88
C LEU A 58 5.65 0.99 15.08
N ALA A 59 6.29 2.15 14.96
CA ALA A 59 7.03 2.79 16.05
C ALA A 59 6.13 3.52 17.08
N GLY A 60 4.80 3.56 16.85
CA GLY A 60 3.88 4.30 17.70
C GLY A 60 4.04 5.83 17.62
N LEU A 61 4.59 6.32 16.53
CA LEU A 61 4.88 7.75 16.31
C LEU A 61 3.85 8.45 15.42
N SER A 62 2.90 7.73 14.82
CA SER A 62 1.87 8.34 13.97
C SER A 62 1.00 9.33 14.73
N ASP A 63 0.64 10.43 14.09
CA ASP A 63 -0.33 11.39 14.64
C ASP A 63 -1.76 10.85 14.46
N PRO A 64 -2.49 10.55 15.55
CA PRO A 64 -3.83 10.01 15.47
C PRO A 64 -4.88 11.06 15.07
N ILE A 65 -4.59 12.35 15.28
CA ILE A 65 -5.52 13.45 15.03
C ILE A 65 -5.48 13.85 13.56
N ARG A 66 -4.30 14.17 13.05
CA ARG A 66 -4.12 14.51 11.62
C ARG A 66 -4.29 13.28 10.74
N GLY A 67 -3.86 12.11 11.26
CA GLY A 67 -3.88 10.84 10.54
C GLY A 67 -2.80 10.72 9.47
N TRP A 68 -1.79 11.60 9.48
CA TRP A 68 -0.55 11.55 8.70
C TRP A 68 0.59 12.20 9.50
N GLY A 69 1.83 11.89 9.13
CA GLY A 69 3.02 12.40 9.79
C GLY A 69 3.21 11.86 11.22
N ARG A 70 4.09 12.50 11.96
CA ARG A 70 4.42 12.14 13.33
C ARG A 70 3.59 12.93 14.33
N ARG A 71 3.26 12.30 15.47
CA ARG A 71 2.71 13.00 16.64
C ARG A 71 3.77 13.91 17.28
N ASP A 72 3.33 14.87 18.06
CA ASP A 72 4.17 15.77 18.86
C ASP A 72 5.15 16.57 18.02
N GLU A 73 4.82 16.86 16.76
CA GLU A 73 5.64 17.66 15.85
C GLU A 73 5.64 19.13 16.23
N THR A 74 6.82 19.74 16.12
CA THR A 74 6.99 21.18 16.02
C THR A 74 7.13 21.60 14.55
N TRP A 75 6.96 22.89 14.28
CA TRP A 75 6.90 23.44 12.91
C TRP A 75 7.84 24.64 12.75
N THR A 76 8.93 24.63 13.52
CA THR A 76 9.90 25.74 13.56
C THR A 76 10.58 25.93 12.22
N PHE A 77 11.00 24.83 11.60
CA PHE A 77 11.61 24.84 10.27
C PHE A 77 10.66 25.41 9.23
N MET A 78 9.42 24.89 9.13
CA MET A 78 8.44 25.34 8.14
C MET A 78 8.12 26.83 8.33
N GLY A 79 7.93 27.29 9.56
CA GLY A 79 7.70 28.70 9.83
C GLY A 79 8.89 29.60 9.48
N ALA A 80 10.12 29.11 9.60
CA ALA A 80 11.31 29.82 9.14
C ALA A 80 11.38 29.86 7.60
N LEU A 81 11.12 28.72 6.96
CA LEU A 81 11.11 28.58 5.50
C LEU A 81 10.09 29.50 4.83
N GLU A 82 8.86 29.57 5.35
CA GLU A 82 7.82 30.47 4.86
C GLU A 82 8.26 31.95 4.94
N ARG A 83 8.92 32.37 6.03
CA ARG A 83 9.44 33.75 6.16
C ARG A 83 10.54 34.08 5.14
N LEU A 84 11.25 33.07 4.66
CA LEU A 84 12.25 33.20 3.60
C LEU A 84 11.66 33.12 2.19
N GLY A 85 10.33 32.93 2.05
CA GLY A 85 9.65 32.77 0.76
C GLY A 85 9.86 31.37 0.12
N GLY A 86 10.25 30.36 0.90
CA GLY A 86 10.43 29.01 0.43
C GLY A 86 9.11 28.26 0.24
N GLU A 87 9.15 27.16 -0.52
CA GLU A 87 7.99 26.30 -0.78
C GLU A 87 7.49 25.63 0.50
N SER A 88 6.20 25.78 0.83
CA SER A 88 5.58 25.26 2.06
C SER A 88 4.32 24.42 1.82
N TRP A 89 4.00 24.10 0.56
CA TRP A 89 2.81 23.33 0.21
C TRP A 89 2.86 21.90 0.75
N PHE A 90 4.05 21.26 0.80
CA PHE A 90 4.23 19.97 1.45
C PHE A 90 4.84 20.21 2.83
N ARG A 91 4.04 19.99 3.86
CA ARG A 91 4.43 20.31 5.23
C ARG A 91 5.23 19.17 5.87
N LEU A 92 6.41 19.52 6.39
CA LEU A 92 7.30 18.64 7.12
C LEU A 92 7.38 19.10 8.58
N GLY A 93 7.07 18.22 9.53
CA GLY A 93 7.35 18.48 10.94
C GLY A 93 8.87 18.41 11.22
N ASP A 94 9.34 19.03 12.30
CA ASP A 94 10.78 19.08 12.61
C ASP A 94 11.34 17.66 12.85
N GLY A 95 10.57 16.77 13.48
CA GLY A 95 10.96 15.37 13.69
C GLY A 95 10.87 14.53 12.42
N ASP A 96 9.89 14.78 11.55
CA ASP A 96 9.74 14.15 10.24
C ASP A 96 10.90 14.57 9.32
N LEU A 97 11.25 15.85 9.34
CA LEU A 97 12.39 16.40 8.60
C LEU A 97 13.70 15.66 8.92
N ALA A 98 13.94 15.29 10.18
CA ALA A 98 15.14 14.53 10.56
C ALA A 98 15.18 13.16 9.83
N THR A 99 14.04 12.49 9.66
CA THR A 99 13.94 11.23 8.89
C THR A 99 14.33 11.44 7.43
N HIS A 100 13.84 12.53 6.80
CA HIS A 100 14.16 12.83 5.41
C HIS A 100 15.62 13.25 5.20
N VAL A 101 16.20 14.01 6.12
CA VAL A 101 17.62 14.40 6.09
C VAL A 101 18.50 13.15 6.18
N GLU A 102 18.26 12.27 7.15
CA GLU A 102 19.03 11.04 7.33
C GLU A 102 18.89 10.10 6.12
N ARG A 103 17.68 9.93 5.59
CA ARG A 103 17.45 9.17 4.36
C ARG A 103 18.23 9.75 3.19
N THR A 104 18.10 11.06 2.96
CA THR A 104 18.72 11.73 1.82
C THR A 104 20.23 11.61 1.87
N TRP A 105 20.81 11.83 3.05
CA TRP A 105 22.26 11.73 3.25
C TRP A 105 22.77 10.32 2.94
N ARG A 106 22.14 9.27 3.49
CA ARG A 106 22.56 7.88 3.25
C ARG A 106 22.42 7.45 1.79
N LEU A 107 21.35 7.88 1.12
CA LEU A 107 21.18 7.64 -0.31
C LEU A 107 22.27 8.34 -1.14
N ALA A 108 22.67 9.55 -0.76
CA ALA A 108 23.76 10.28 -1.40
C ALA A 108 25.14 9.60 -1.19
N GLU A 109 25.35 8.92 -0.05
CA GLU A 109 26.53 8.09 0.24
C GLU A 109 26.48 6.72 -0.50
N GLY A 110 25.44 6.46 -1.31
CA GLY A 110 25.35 5.26 -2.14
C GLY A 110 24.63 4.07 -1.49
N ALA A 111 23.99 4.25 -0.34
CA ALA A 111 23.15 3.21 0.26
C ALA A 111 21.87 3.00 -0.58
N SER A 112 21.38 1.76 -0.68
CA SER A 112 20.07 1.48 -1.28
C SER A 112 18.91 1.96 -0.38
N LEU A 113 17.74 2.20 -0.95
CA LEU A 113 16.55 2.59 -0.18
C LEU A 113 16.18 1.53 0.86
N SER A 114 16.33 0.25 0.53
CA SER A 114 16.09 -0.87 1.45
C SER A 114 17.07 -0.87 2.64
N ALA A 115 18.36 -0.59 2.40
CA ALA A 115 19.36 -0.47 3.47
C ALA A 115 19.07 0.72 4.39
N VAL A 116 18.68 1.85 3.82
CA VAL A 116 18.28 3.04 4.59
C VAL A 116 17.02 2.76 5.40
N THR A 117 16.01 2.11 4.80
CA THR A 117 14.77 1.72 5.48
C THR A 117 15.06 0.80 6.67
N ALA A 118 15.91 -0.23 6.47
CA ALA A 118 16.32 -1.12 7.55
C ALA A 118 17.03 -0.40 8.70
N HIS A 119 17.92 0.55 8.37
CA HIS A 119 18.60 1.39 9.39
C HIS A 119 17.60 2.23 10.19
N LEU A 120 16.67 2.91 9.53
CA LEU A 120 15.65 3.73 10.19
C LEU A 120 14.71 2.86 11.06
N CYS A 121 14.31 1.68 10.58
CA CYS A 121 13.51 0.72 11.35
C CYS A 121 14.24 0.28 12.62
N ALA A 122 15.52 -0.07 12.52
CA ALA A 122 16.33 -0.45 13.67
C ALA A 122 16.44 0.69 14.69
N SER A 123 16.69 1.92 14.23
CA SER A 123 16.76 3.13 15.07
C SER A 123 15.43 3.45 15.78
N LEU A 124 14.30 3.09 15.16
CA LEU A 124 12.96 3.29 15.70
C LEU A 124 12.45 2.09 16.52
N GLY A 125 13.25 1.03 16.70
CA GLY A 125 12.89 -0.16 17.47
C GLY A 125 11.80 -1.01 16.80
N ILE A 126 11.66 -0.96 15.48
CA ILE A 126 10.67 -1.72 14.71
C ILE A 126 11.17 -3.15 14.53
N GLY A 127 10.42 -4.13 15.03
CA GLY A 127 10.78 -5.55 15.01
C GLY A 127 10.55 -6.25 13.66
N PRO A 128 9.37 -6.13 13.04
CA PRO A 128 9.08 -6.71 11.72
C PRO A 128 9.94 -6.09 10.62
N ARG A 129 10.17 -6.88 9.55
CA ARG A 129 10.91 -6.41 8.39
C ARG A 129 10.04 -5.51 7.51
N ILE A 130 10.43 -4.27 7.30
CA ILE A 130 9.84 -3.36 6.32
C ILE A 130 10.79 -3.23 5.13
N VAL A 131 10.27 -3.44 3.93
CA VAL A 131 11.05 -3.31 2.68
C VAL A 131 10.31 -2.45 1.67
N PRO A 132 10.99 -1.60 0.89
CA PRO A 132 10.40 -0.95 -0.26
C PRO A 132 10.02 -2.00 -1.32
N MET A 133 9.08 -1.72 -2.18
CA MET A 133 8.73 -2.62 -3.29
C MET A 133 9.91 -2.82 -4.26
N SER A 134 10.78 -1.82 -4.36
CA SER A 134 11.97 -1.79 -5.20
C SER A 134 12.98 -0.80 -4.63
N ASP A 135 14.27 -1.03 -4.90
CA ASP A 135 15.34 -0.04 -4.72
C ASP A 135 15.48 0.88 -5.94
N ASP A 136 14.90 0.48 -7.08
CA ASP A 136 14.87 1.29 -8.29
C ASP A 136 13.76 2.35 -8.20
N PRO A 137 13.95 3.53 -8.80
CA PRO A 137 12.95 4.58 -8.74
C PRO A 137 11.74 4.25 -9.62
N VAL A 138 10.57 4.09 -9.00
CA VAL A 138 9.27 4.04 -9.66
C VAL A 138 8.46 5.25 -9.19
N ARG A 139 7.80 5.96 -10.11
CA ARG A 139 7.07 7.19 -9.77
C ARG A 139 5.67 7.17 -10.36
N THR A 140 4.68 7.30 -9.48
CA THR A 140 3.28 7.44 -9.88
C THR A 140 3.05 8.81 -10.48
N ARG A 141 2.55 8.84 -11.70
CA ARG A 141 2.07 10.04 -12.38
C ARG A 141 0.58 9.91 -12.67
N VAL A 142 -0.13 11.00 -12.55
CA VAL A 142 -1.58 11.07 -12.73
C VAL A 142 -1.87 11.88 -13.99
N LEU A 143 -2.53 11.26 -14.97
CA LEU A 143 -3.10 11.99 -16.09
C LEU A 143 -4.41 12.64 -15.64
N THR A 144 -4.47 13.94 -15.78
CA THR A 144 -5.64 14.74 -15.43
C THR A 144 -6.20 15.47 -16.65
N ASP A 145 -7.28 16.21 -16.49
CA ASP A 145 -7.79 17.15 -17.48
C ASP A 145 -6.84 18.33 -17.74
N GLU A 146 -5.90 18.59 -16.81
CA GLU A 146 -4.84 19.60 -16.93
C GLU A 146 -3.51 19.04 -17.46
N GLY A 147 -3.42 17.73 -17.74
CA GLY A 147 -2.21 17.04 -18.19
C GLY A 147 -1.61 16.11 -17.13
N TRP A 148 -0.37 15.68 -17.36
CA TRP A 148 0.35 14.80 -16.43
C TRP A 148 0.90 15.57 -15.24
N LEU A 149 0.51 15.13 -14.03
CA LEU A 149 1.02 15.64 -12.76
C LEU A 149 1.78 14.54 -12.02
N ASP A 150 2.79 14.91 -11.26
CA ASP A 150 3.40 14.02 -10.28
C ASP A 150 2.41 13.78 -9.12
N PHE A 151 2.45 12.60 -8.51
CA PHE A 151 1.39 12.21 -7.57
C PHE A 151 1.23 13.19 -6.40
N GLN A 152 2.33 13.64 -5.79
CA GLN A 152 2.25 14.55 -4.66
C GLN A 152 1.83 15.97 -5.06
N GLU A 153 2.15 16.41 -6.26
CA GLU A 153 1.58 17.64 -6.84
C GLU A 153 0.06 17.52 -6.95
N TYR A 154 -0.44 16.42 -7.53
CA TYR A 154 -1.87 16.15 -7.62
C TYR A 154 -2.54 16.03 -6.25
N PHE A 155 -1.94 15.19 -5.37
CA PHE A 155 -2.59 14.78 -4.12
C PHE A 155 -2.55 15.86 -3.04
N VAL A 156 -1.38 16.46 -2.80
CA VAL A 156 -1.16 17.41 -1.70
C VAL A 156 -1.30 18.85 -2.19
N HIS A 157 -0.55 19.25 -3.22
CA HIS A 157 -0.55 20.64 -3.67
C HIS A 157 -1.88 21.02 -4.30
N ARG A 158 -2.40 20.21 -5.23
CA ARG A 158 -3.67 20.45 -5.94
C ARG A 158 -4.88 19.85 -5.21
N GLN A 159 -4.70 19.23 -4.02
CA GLN A 159 -5.76 18.67 -3.17
C GLN A 159 -6.75 17.77 -3.94
N CYS A 160 -6.25 16.98 -4.88
CA CYS A 160 -7.05 16.12 -5.76
C CYS A 160 -8.12 16.87 -6.59
N GLN A 161 -8.01 18.17 -6.82
CA GLN A 161 -9.01 18.94 -7.57
C GLN A 161 -9.09 18.55 -9.05
N PRO A 162 -7.96 18.41 -9.81
CA PRO A 162 -8.01 18.01 -11.20
C PRO A 162 -8.69 16.63 -11.38
N ARG A 163 -9.41 16.47 -12.50
CA ARG A 163 -10.08 15.21 -12.81
C ARG A 163 -9.10 14.17 -13.34
N VAL A 164 -9.07 13.01 -12.70
CA VAL A 164 -8.22 11.89 -13.11
C VAL A 164 -8.77 11.21 -14.36
N LYS A 165 -7.88 10.92 -15.30
CA LYS A 165 -8.16 10.18 -16.53
C LYS A 165 -7.39 8.85 -16.59
N ASP A 166 -6.17 8.80 -16.03
CA ASP A 166 -5.32 7.60 -16.05
C ASP A 166 -4.16 7.72 -15.07
N PHE A 167 -3.38 6.64 -14.92
CA PHE A 167 -2.16 6.55 -14.13
C PHE A 167 -1.02 5.95 -14.93
N MET A 168 0.20 6.37 -14.64
CA MET A 168 1.44 5.77 -15.16
C MET A 168 2.43 5.61 -14.00
N PHE A 169 3.21 4.54 -14.05
CA PHE A 169 4.29 4.28 -13.10
C PHE A 169 5.63 4.40 -13.82
N ALA A 170 6.16 5.61 -13.86
CA ALA A 170 7.40 5.89 -14.59
C ALA A 170 8.57 5.09 -13.97
N GLY A 171 9.34 4.40 -14.81
CA GLY A 171 10.46 3.55 -14.40
C GLY A 171 10.10 2.09 -14.12
N VAL A 172 8.79 1.72 -14.08
CA VAL A 172 8.34 0.38 -13.70
C VAL A 172 8.83 -0.73 -14.65
N ASP A 173 9.00 -0.42 -15.94
CA ASP A 173 9.41 -1.41 -16.95
C ASP A 173 10.82 -1.97 -16.72
N THR A 174 11.67 -1.21 -16.03
CA THR A 174 13.07 -1.57 -15.72
C THR A 174 13.30 -1.86 -14.24
N ALA A 175 12.34 -1.50 -13.39
CA ALA A 175 12.45 -1.68 -11.96
C ALA A 175 12.43 -3.16 -11.58
N ARG A 176 13.35 -3.55 -10.69
CA ARG A 176 13.41 -4.89 -10.11
C ARG A 176 12.71 -4.92 -8.77
N ALA A 177 12.06 -6.04 -8.47
CA ALA A 177 11.54 -6.29 -7.15
C ALA A 177 12.68 -6.33 -6.13
N GLN A 178 12.43 -5.76 -4.94
CA GLN A 178 13.39 -5.84 -3.84
C GLN A 178 13.64 -7.32 -3.50
N PRO A 179 14.92 -7.78 -3.41
CA PRO A 179 15.26 -9.22 -3.29
C PRO A 179 14.67 -9.90 -2.05
N ASP A 180 14.56 -9.20 -0.93
CA ASP A 180 14.01 -9.76 0.31
C ASP A 180 12.51 -10.04 0.21
N LEU A 181 11.79 -9.23 -0.58
CA LEU A 181 10.39 -9.50 -0.91
C LEU A 181 10.27 -10.82 -1.67
N LEU A 182 11.06 -11.02 -2.72
CA LEU A 182 11.04 -12.27 -3.50
C LEU A 182 11.44 -13.46 -2.62
N THR A 183 12.41 -13.28 -1.75
CA THR A 183 12.82 -14.30 -0.77
C THR A 183 11.67 -14.66 0.16
N ALA A 184 10.95 -13.66 0.70
CA ALA A 184 9.81 -13.87 1.58
C ALA A 184 8.66 -14.61 0.87
N LEU A 185 8.36 -14.26 -0.40
CA LEU A 185 7.33 -14.94 -1.19
C LEU A 185 7.69 -16.38 -1.57
N ASN A 186 8.98 -16.72 -1.63
CA ASN A 186 9.45 -18.06 -1.98
C ASN A 186 9.74 -18.96 -0.76
N ARG A 187 9.42 -18.51 0.46
CA ARG A 187 9.62 -19.33 1.67
C ARG A 187 8.72 -20.56 1.66
N SER A 188 9.26 -21.68 2.10
CA SER A 188 8.50 -22.95 2.24
C SER A 188 7.44 -22.88 3.35
N ASP A 189 7.63 -22.01 4.33
CA ASP A 189 6.70 -21.73 5.42
C ASP A 189 5.86 -20.46 5.18
N LEU A 190 5.76 -19.96 3.94
CA LEU A 190 4.87 -18.87 3.60
C LEU A 190 3.42 -19.27 3.90
N ARG A 191 2.81 -18.56 4.85
CA ARG A 191 1.47 -18.81 5.34
C ARG A 191 0.42 -18.01 4.58
N ALA A 192 0.72 -16.77 4.22
CA ALA A 192 -0.20 -15.88 3.52
C ALA A 192 0.49 -14.70 2.87
N VAL A 193 -0.18 -14.14 1.85
CA VAL A 193 0.04 -12.76 1.43
C VAL A 193 -1.20 -11.95 1.74
N VAL A 194 -1.05 -10.80 2.39
CA VAL A 194 -2.14 -9.89 2.76
C VAL A 194 -1.98 -8.57 2.02
N ILE A 195 -2.93 -8.21 1.17
CA ILE A 195 -3.02 -6.88 0.58
C ILE A 195 -3.84 -6.02 1.53
N CYS A 196 -3.17 -5.09 2.19
CA CYS A 196 -3.78 -4.19 3.18
C CYS A 196 -4.78 -3.22 2.53
N PRO A 197 -5.71 -2.60 3.31
CA PRO A 197 -6.72 -1.67 2.79
C PRO A 197 -6.09 -0.33 2.35
N SER A 198 -5.41 -0.37 1.24
CA SER A 198 -4.68 0.71 0.58
C SER A 198 -5.39 1.13 -0.70
N ASN A 199 -5.11 2.32 -1.21
CA ASN A 199 -5.66 2.77 -2.48
C ASN A 199 -5.24 1.80 -3.61
N PRO A 200 -6.19 1.18 -4.34
CA PRO A 200 -5.88 0.17 -5.34
C PRO A 200 -5.10 0.72 -6.54
N PHE A 201 -5.22 2.01 -6.86
CA PHE A 201 -4.60 2.62 -8.03
C PHE A 201 -3.17 3.11 -7.77
N VAL A 202 -2.96 3.79 -6.65
CA VAL A 202 -1.72 4.53 -6.39
C VAL A 202 -0.87 3.95 -5.25
N SER A 203 -1.42 3.01 -4.46
CA SER A 203 -0.64 2.36 -3.39
C SER A 203 -0.38 0.87 -3.66
N ILE A 204 -1.33 0.14 -4.27
CA ILE A 204 -1.16 -1.30 -4.53
C ILE A 204 -0.74 -1.56 -5.98
N GLU A 205 -1.36 -0.91 -6.96
CA GLU A 205 -1.00 -1.14 -8.37
C GLU A 205 0.47 -0.83 -8.68
N PRO A 206 1.16 0.20 -8.10
CA PRO A 206 2.59 0.39 -8.33
C PRO A 206 3.43 -0.82 -7.90
N ILE A 207 3.07 -1.47 -6.77
CA ILE A 207 3.73 -2.70 -6.31
C ILE A 207 3.49 -3.84 -7.32
N LEU A 208 2.22 -4.01 -7.72
CA LEU A 208 1.81 -5.07 -8.65
C LEU A 208 2.28 -4.84 -10.09
N ALA A 209 2.58 -3.62 -10.46
CA ALA A 209 3.09 -3.26 -11.80
C ALA A 209 4.52 -3.76 -12.03
N ILE A 210 5.31 -3.98 -10.97
CA ILE A 210 6.62 -4.63 -11.10
C ILE A 210 6.41 -6.09 -11.50
N ALA A 211 6.87 -6.44 -12.71
CA ALA A 211 6.58 -7.74 -13.34
C ALA A 211 7.00 -8.94 -12.49
N GLU A 212 8.16 -8.86 -11.82
CA GLU A 212 8.68 -9.92 -10.94
C GLU A 212 7.76 -10.16 -9.73
N ILE A 213 7.19 -9.09 -9.13
CA ILE A 213 6.27 -9.19 -8.00
C ILE A 213 4.97 -9.85 -8.44
N ARG A 214 4.38 -9.36 -9.53
CA ARG A 214 3.13 -9.93 -10.06
C ARG A 214 3.30 -11.41 -10.43
N ALA A 215 4.42 -11.76 -11.07
CA ALA A 215 4.74 -13.14 -11.41
C ALA A 215 4.96 -14.02 -10.18
N ALA A 216 5.62 -13.52 -9.14
CA ALA A 216 5.81 -14.24 -7.89
C ALA A 216 4.46 -14.49 -7.18
N LEU A 217 3.60 -13.47 -7.06
CA LEU A 217 2.27 -13.58 -6.45
C LEU A 217 1.36 -14.61 -7.15
N ARG A 218 1.48 -14.76 -8.46
CA ARG A 218 0.74 -15.79 -9.20
C ARG A 218 1.20 -17.22 -8.89
N ARG A 219 2.45 -17.38 -8.46
CA ARG A 219 3.07 -18.69 -8.19
C ARG A 219 2.99 -19.13 -6.73
N VAL A 220 2.73 -18.21 -5.78
CA VAL A 220 2.65 -18.60 -4.36
C VAL A 220 1.53 -19.60 -4.16
N SER A 221 1.80 -20.65 -3.37
CA SER A 221 0.78 -21.64 -2.98
C SER A 221 -0.03 -21.20 -1.77
N ALA A 222 0.50 -20.26 -0.99
CA ALA A 222 -0.19 -19.70 0.16
C ALA A 222 -1.38 -18.80 -0.28
N PRO A 223 -2.47 -18.74 0.50
CA PRO A 223 -3.59 -17.85 0.22
C PRO A 223 -3.17 -16.38 0.13
N VAL A 224 -3.71 -15.68 -0.87
CA VAL A 224 -3.58 -14.24 -1.04
C VAL A 224 -4.93 -13.60 -0.71
N VAL A 225 -4.96 -12.79 0.35
CA VAL A 225 -6.17 -12.14 0.85
C VAL A 225 -6.02 -10.63 0.77
N ALA A 226 -7.01 -9.95 0.20
CA ALA A 226 -7.05 -8.48 0.19
C ALA A 226 -8.16 -7.96 1.10
N VAL A 227 -7.95 -6.79 1.68
CA VAL A 227 -8.93 -6.09 2.53
C VAL A 227 -9.39 -4.82 1.82
N THR A 228 -10.68 -4.55 1.85
CA THR A 228 -11.30 -3.39 1.19
C THR A 228 -10.84 -2.05 1.76
N PRO A 229 -10.51 -1.05 0.92
CA PRO A 229 -10.39 0.35 1.35
C PRO A 229 -11.71 1.12 1.26
N ILE A 230 -12.78 0.50 0.73
CA ILE A 230 -14.10 1.11 0.54
C ILE A 230 -15.09 0.48 1.51
N ILE A 231 -15.80 1.30 2.27
CA ILE A 231 -16.79 0.90 3.27
C ILE A 231 -18.09 1.67 3.00
N GLY A 232 -19.19 0.95 2.77
CA GLY A 232 -20.50 1.57 2.51
C GLY A 232 -20.47 2.56 1.33
N GLY A 233 -19.76 2.23 0.25
CA GLY A 233 -19.62 3.10 -0.91
C GLY A 233 -18.73 4.33 -0.71
N LYS A 234 -17.90 4.37 0.34
CA LYS A 234 -17.03 5.52 0.64
C LYS A 234 -15.58 5.07 0.90
N ALA A 235 -14.63 5.87 0.47
CA ALA A 235 -13.25 5.76 0.95
C ALA A 235 -13.14 6.39 2.33
N ILE A 236 -12.51 5.69 3.27
CA ILE A 236 -12.35 6.22 4.63
C ILE A 236 -11.33 7.36 4.67
N LYS A 237 -10.27 7.26 3.85
CA LYS A 237 -9.25 8.29 3.64
C LYS A 237 -8.74 8.29 2.22
N GLY A 238 -8.26 9.45 1.78
CA GLY A 238 -7.66 9.62 0.47
C GLY A 238 -8.65 9.59 -0.69
N PRO A 239 -8.16 9.69 -1.93
CA PRO A 239 -8.99 9.95 -3.12
C PRO A 239 -9.53 8.68 -3.80
N ALA A 240 -9.47 7.49 -3.19
CA ALA A 240 -9.83 6.23 -3.86
C ALA A 240 -11.26 6.25 -4.43
N ALA A 241 -12.24 6.77 -3.69
CA ALA A 241 -13.62 6.88 -4.16
C ALA A 241 -13.75 7.85 -5.36
N LYS A 242 -13.10 9.02 -5.30
CA LYS A 242 -13.03 9.98 -6.41
C LYS A 242 -12.39 9.33 -7.64
N MET A 243 -11.26 8.65 -7.46
CA MET A 243 -10.55 7.97 -8.56
C MET A 243 -11.41 6.89 -9.20
N LEU A 244 -12.10 6.05 -8.40
CA LEU A 244 -13.06 5.07 -8.93
C LEU A 244 -14.11 5.74 -9.82
N THR A 245 -14.78 6.78 -9.31
CA THR A 245 -15.82 7.52 -10.04
C THR A 245 -15.29 8.12 -11.35
N GLU A 246 -14.15 8.78 -11.30
CA GLU A 246 -13.59 9.50 -12.46
C GLU A 246 -13.07 8.57 -13.55
N LEU A 247 -12.64 7.37 -13.18
CA LEU A 247 -12.25 6.30 -14.09
C LEU A 247 -13.43 5.44 -14.56
N GLY A 248 -14.67 5.79 -14.19
CA GLY A 248 -15.87 5.11 -14.64
C GLY A 248 -16.17 3.79 -13.90
N PHE A 249 -15.61 3.59 -12.71
CA PHE A 249 -15.92 2.45 -11.85
C PHE A 249 -16.93 2.82 -10.77
N ASP A 250 -17.73 1.84 -10.37
CA ASP A 250 -18.59 1.97 -9.19
C ASP A 250 -17.74 2.16 -7.92
N VAL A 251 -18.19 3.02 -7.02
CA VAL A 251 -17.55 3.17 -5.71
C VAL A 251 -18.04 2.05 -4.80
N SER A 252 -17.47 0.87 -4.96
CA SER A 252 -17.86 -0.31 -4.20
C SER A 252 -16.64 -1.16 -3.83
N ALA A 253 -16.78 -1.95 -2.78
CA ALA A 253 -15.74 -2.91 -2.37
C ALA A 253 -15.54 -3.98 -3.46
N THR A 254 -16.61 -4.40 -4.14
CA THR A 254 -16.53 -5.38 -5.25
C THR A 254 -15.83 -4.84 -6.48
N ALA A 255 -15.96 -3.55 -6.79
CA ALA A 255 -15.18 -2.93 -7.86
C ALA A 255 -13.67 -2.99 -7.57
N VAL A 256 -13.27 -2.84 -6.30
CA VAL A 256 -11.87 -3.05 -5.89
C VAL A 256 -11.48 -4.52 -6.02
N ALA A 257 -12.31 -5.46 -5.54
CA ALA A 257 -12.04 -6.90 -5.64
C ALA A 257 -11.83 -7.36 -7.09
N ARG A 258 -12.66 -6.86 -8.02
CA ARG A 258 -12.54 -7.17 -9.47
C ARG A 258 -11.18 -6.78 -10.07
N ARG A 259 -10.49 -5.77 -9.52
CA ARG A 259 -9.13 -5.38 -9.97
C ARG A 259 -8.08 -6.44 -9.64
N TYR A 260 -8.36 -7.29 -8.65
CA TYR A 260 -7.45 -8.33 -8.18
C TYR A 260 -7.79 -9.73 -8.70
N ILE A 261 -8.75 -9.88 -9.62
CA ILE A 261 -9.08 -11.17 -10.25
C ILE A 261 -7.80 -11.83 -10.81
N GLY A 262 -7.61 -13.11 -10.49
CA GLY A 262 -6.44 -13.88 -10.86
C GLY A 262 -5.18 -13.60 -10.02
N LEU A 263 -5.30 -12.81 -8.93
CA LEU A 263 -4.21 -12.53 -8.00
C LEU A 263 -4.54 -12.91 -6.56
N ILE A 264 -5.81 -12.83 -6.15
CA ILE A 264 -6.25 -13.10 -4.77
C ILE A 264 -7.23 -14.26 -4.72
N ASP A 265 -7.24 -14.96 -3.60
CA ASP A 265 -8.15 -16.06 -3.29
C ASP A 265 -9.33 -15.60 -2.42
N GLY A 266 -9.09 -14.61 -1.55
CA GLY A 266 -10.09 -14.05 -0.65
C GLY A 266 -10.11 -12.52 -0.63
N PHE A 267 -11.28 -11.95 -0.43
CA PHE A 267 -11.48 -10.51 -0.27
C PHE A 267 -12.33 -10.23 0.96
N VAL A 268 -11.84 -9.37 1.84
CA VAL A 268 -12.51 -9.00 3.08
C VAL A 268 -13.24 -7.67 2.89
N LEU A 269 -14.56 -7.72 3.02
CA LEU A 269 -15.49 -6.61 2.95
C LEU A 269 -15.83 -6.13 4.37
N ASP A 270 -16.29 -4.90 4.49
CA ASP A 270 -16.87 -4.45 5.76
C ASP A 270 -18.24 -5.09 6.01
N THR A 271 -18.60 -5.22 7.28
CA THR A 271 -19.90 -5.78 7.71
C THR A 271 -21.10 -4.95 7.25
N VAL A 272 -20.92 -3.71 6.85
CA VAL A 272 -21.98 -2.87 6.28
C VAL A 272 -22.26 -3.18 4.80
N ASP A 273 -21.30 -3.81 4.10
CA ASP A 273 -21.40 -4.16 2.67
C ASP A 273 -21.90 -5.60 2.50
N ARG A 274 -23.11 -5.94 3.01
CA ARG A 274 -23.62 -7.32 3.08
C ARG A 274 -24.18 -7.84 1.76
N ASP A 275 -24.86 -6.99 1.04
CA ASP A 275 -25.58 -7.38 -0.20
C ASP A 275 -24.70 -7.02 -1.40
N VAL A 276 -23.68 -7.84 -1.65
CA VAL A 276 -22.73 -7.64 -2.75
C VAL A 276 -22.77 -8.80 -3.73
N GLU A 277 -22.61 -8.47 -5.00
CA GLU A 277 -22.51 -9.49 -6.04
C GLU A 277 -21.24 -10.34 -5.88
N PRO A 278 -21.31 -11.65 -6.14
CA PRO A 278 -20.14 -12.50 -6.20
C PRO A 278 -19.10 -11.99 -7.19
N VAL A 279 -17.83 -12.17 -6.86
CA VAL A 279 -16.72 -11.88 -7.75
C VAL A 279 -16.08 -13.19 -8.22
N PRO A 280 -16.03 -13.46 -9.53
CA PRO A 280 -15.53 -14.74 -10.05
C PRO A 280 -14.13 -15.07 -9.53
N GLY A 281 -13.95 -16.27 -9.00
CA GLY A 281 -12.66 -16.76 -8.50
C GLY A 281 -12.18 -16.16 -7.19
N ILE A 282 -13.00 -15.36 -6.50
CA ILE A 282 -12.64 -14.72 -5.22
C ILE A 282 -13.70 -15.07 -4.17
N GLN A 283 -13.27 -15.62 -3.03
CA GLN A 283 -14.15 -15.80 -1.88
C GLN A 283 -14.32 -14.49 -1.13
N LEU A 284 -15.57 -14.10 -0.84
CA LEU A 284 -15.90 -12.88 -0.11
C LEU A 284 -16.13 -13.21 1.37
N PHE A 285 -15.47 -12.43 2.25
CA PHE A 285 -15.57 -12.53 3.69
C PHE A 285 -15.99 -11.18 4.27
N HIS A 286 -16.65 -11.17 5.42
CA HIS A 286 -17.07 -9.95 6.09
C HIS A 286 -16.40 -9.82 7.46
N ALA A 287 -15.86 -8.66 7.73
CA ALA A 287 -15.28 -8.28 9.01
C ALA A 287 -15.52 -6.80 9.30
N ALA A 288 -15.34 -6.36 10.53
CA ALA A 288 -15.25 -4.94 10.85
C ALA A 288 -13.89 -4.41 10.32
N THR A 289 -13.89 -3.72 9.18
CA THR A 289 -12.68 -3.25 8.53
C THR A 289 -12.30 -1.81 8.91
N LEU A 290 -13.20 -1.08 9.59
CA LEU A 290 -12.93 0.27 10.07
C LEU A 290 -12.01 0.25 11.30
N MET A 291 -10.81 0.80 11.16
CA MET A 291 -9.77 0.81 12.21
C MET A 291 -9.64 2.20 12.83
N ASN A 292 -10.37 2.47 13.90
CA ASN A 292 -10.30 3.74 14.65
C ASN A 292 -9.31 3.68 15.80
N SER A 293 -9.17 2.52 16.44
CA SER A 293 -8.28 2.29 17.58
C SER A 293 -7.16 1.29 17.26
N VAL A 294 -6.25 1.08 18.18
CA VAL A 294 -5.20 0.06 18.10
C VAL A 294 -5.82 -1.33 18.22
N GLU A 295 -6.85 -1.48 19.04
CA GLU A 295 -7.62 -2.70 19.25
C GLU A 295 -8.30 -3.12 17.94
N ASP A 296 -8.94 -2.19 17.20
CA ASP A 296 -9.58 -2.48 15.93
C ASP A 296 -8.56 -3.02 14.91
N ARG A 297 -7.34 -2.45 14.88
CA ARG A 297 -6.25 -2.92 14.00
C ARG A 297 -5.86 -4.37 14.31
N LEU A 298 -5.72 -4.70 15.60
CA LEU A 298 -5.38 -6.03 16.06
C LEU A 298 -6.50 -7.03 15.77
N GLU A 299 -7.76 -6.66 16.03
CA GLU A 299 -8.90 -7.54 15.77
C GLU A 299 -9.07 -7.81 14.28
N LEU A 300 -8.95 -6.81 13.41
CA LEU A 300 -8.98 -7.01 11.96
C LEU A 300 -7.82 -7.91 11.50
N ALA A 301 -6.61 -7.70 12.01
CA ALA A 301 -5.47 -8.56 11.69
C ALA A 301 -5.72 -10.02 12.09
N ARG A 302 -6.27 -10.25 13.28
CA ARG A 302 -6.65 -11.61 13.74
C ARG A 302 -7.72 -12.24 12.85
N GLU A 303 -8.72 -11.46 12.45
CA GLU A 303 -9.76 -11.97 11.55
C GLU A 303 -9.20 -12.32 10.16
N VAL A 304 -8.35 -11.48 9.59
CA VAL A 304 -7.66 -11.78 8.33
C VAL A 304 -6.85 -13.10 8.45
N LEU A 305 -6.13 -13.29 9.56
CA LEU A 305 -5.37 -14.52 9.80
C LEU A 305 -6.27 -15.76 10.01
N ARG A 306 -7.49 -15.61 10.56
CA ARG A 306 -8.50 -16.69 10.62
C ARG A 306 -9.05 -17.02 9.23
N ILE A 307 -9.33 -16.01 8.40
CA ILE A 307 -9.75 -16.18 7.01
C ILE A 307 -8.69 -16.93 6.21
N VAL A 308 -7.42 -16.55 6.35
CA VAL A 308 -6.28 -17.27 5.74
C VAL A 308 -6.29 -18.75 6.16
N ALA A 309 -6.50 -19.05 7.44
CA ALA A 309 -6.54 -20.43 7.92
C ALA A 309 -7.67 -21.22 7.27
N ARG A 310 -8.87 -20.65 7.18
CA ARG A 310 -10.02 -21.29 6.50
C ARG A 310 -9.74 -21.56 5.03
N LEU A 311 -9.13 -20.60 4.30
CA LEU A 311 -8.75 -20.78 2.90
C LEU A 311 -7.74 -21.91 2.73
N SER A 312 -6.80 -22.05 3.66
CA SER A 312 -5.80 -23.14 3.65
C SER A 312 -6.42 -24.52 3.92
N GLU A 313 -7.47 -24.61 4.77
CA GLU A 313 -8.15 -25.86 5.12
C GLU A 313 -9.07 -26.37 3.99
N VAL A 314 -9.72 -25.48 3.27
CA VAL A 314 -10.54 -25.79 2.07
C VAL A 314 -9.66 -26.29 0.93
N GLY A 315 -8.42 -26.32 1.13
CA GLY A 315 -7.24 -26.74 0.47
C GLY A 315 -7.34 -27.44 -0.87
N GLY A 316 -6.71 -26.84 -1.86
CA GLY A 316 -6.58 -27.36 -3.21
C GLY A 316 -7.41 -26.63 -4.25
N LEU A 317 -8.04 -25.51 -3.91
CA LEU A 317 -8.60 -24.60 -4.91
C LEU A 317 -7.49 -23.74 -5.54
N HIS A 318 -6.40 -24.38 -5.97
CA HIS A 318 -5.55 -23.83 -7.02
C HIS A 318 -6.33 -23.91 -8.35
N HIS A 319 -7.44 -23.21 -8.41
CA HIS A 319 -8.07 -22.90 -9.69
C HIS A 319 -7.11 -21.93 -10.37
N GLY A 320 -6.44 -22.44 -11.39
CA GLY A 320 -5.39 -21.77 -12.13
C GLY A 320 -5.61 -20.26 -12.19
N ARG A 321 -4.68 -19.52 -11.59
CA ARG A 321 -4.59 -18.08 -11.76
C ARG A 321 -4.35 -17.85 -13.24
N ILE A 322 -5.45 -17.55 -13.97
CA ILE A 322 -5.59 -17.62 -15.43
C ILE A 322 -4.53 -16.78 -16.14
N GLU A 323 -3.93 -17.33 -17.21
CA GLU A 323 -2.99 -16.61 -18.07
C GLU A 323 -3.64 -15.42 -18.81
N PRO A 324 -2.86 -14.37 -19.16
CA PRO A 324 -3.36 -13.11 -19.72
C PRO A 324 -4.00 -13.20 -21.11
N ALA A 325 -3.97 -14.33 -21.78
CA ALA A 325 -4.44 -14.47 -23.17
C ALA A 325 -5.96 -14.22 -23.35
N GLU A 326 -6.77 -14.29 -22.28
CA GLU A 326 -8.22 -14.05 -22.37
C GLU A 326 -8.62 -12.59 -22.08
N ARG A 327 -7.72 -11.71 -21.63
CA ARG A 327 -8.05 -10.29 -21.39
C ARG A 327 -8.12 -9.44 -22.66
N ALA A 328 -7.42 -9.82 -23.71
CA ALA A 328 -7.42 -9.07 -24.97
C ALA A 328 -8.77 -9.13 -25.68
N SER A 329 -9.54 -10.23 -25.53
CA SER A 329 -10.81 -10.39 -26.22
C SER A 329 -12.00 -9.67 -25.57
N GLN A 330 -11.90 -9.25 -24.30
CA GLN A 330 -12.99 -8.54 -23.60
C GLN A 330 -12.88 -7.01 -23.66
N LEU A 331 -11.71 -6.46 -24.00
CA LEU A 331 -11.52 -5.02 -24.20
C LEU A 331 -11.85 -4.57 -25.64
N ASP A 332 -11.76 -5.48 -26.63
CA ASP A 332 -12.09 -5.18 -28.02
C ASP A 332 -13.61 -5.20 -28.33
N GLN A 333 -14.46 -5.62 -27.39
CA GLN A 333 -15.93 -5.64 -27.59
C GLN A 333 -16.64 -4.35 -27.14
N LYS A 334 -15.94 -3.31 -26.75
CA LYS A 334 -16.53 -1.99 -26.43
C LYS A 334 -15.85 -0.86 -27.22
N SER A 335 -15.90 -0.97 -28.53
CA SER A 335 -15.78 0.22 -29.41
C SER A 335 -16.90 0.14 -30.45
N PRO A 336 -17.82 1.12 -30.50
CA PRO A 336 -18.56 1.42 -31.70
C PRO A 336 -17.71 2.21 -32.67
#